data_2388c5c35b3ce2b7836c77f9fcfe83cd
#
_entry.id   2388c5c35b3ce2b7836c77f9fcfe83cd
#
_cell.length_a   1.000
_cell.length_b   1.000
_cell.length_c   1.000
_cell.angle_alpha   90.00
_cell.angle_beta   90.00
_cell.angle_gamma   90.00
#
_symmetry.space_group_name_H-M   'P 1'
#
loop_
_entity.id
_entity.type
_entity.pdbx_description
1 polymer ?
#
loop_
_entity_poly.entity_id
_entity_poly.type
_entity_poly.pdbx_seq_one_letter_code
_entity_poly.pdbx_strand_id
1 'polypeptide(L)'
;MLSGGSTLPQNISDCDDTEVIVEAMRQNMPPEINIKAAGTAMRFMTAYLSLTDGIHVLTGTERMKHRPIGTLVDALRKLGADIEYVGEQGFPPLRITGKALQGGDLEMAGSISSQYISAMLMIGPMMEKGLTLHLTGDIISRPYIDLTLWTMGEFGASAKWISADTIVVEPKPYTARDYFIENDWSAASYWYETLALSDDPEAVVRLTGLTDGSKQGDSVTRYIFSLLGVKTVFQTKRQGVPQTVTLKQNGRCVPKLEYDFVNSPALAQTFVVTCLAKNVPFHFKGLLTLKVKETDRIEALKREARKLG
;
A
#
# COMPACT_ATOMS: atom_id res chain seq x y z
N MET A 1 -0.41 3.09 -16.67
CA MET A 1 0.56 4.17 -16.91
C MET A 1 1.87 3.60 -17.50
N LEU A 2 2.78 3.07 -16.71
CA LEU A 2 4.11 2.62 -17.19
C LEU A 2 4.08 1.52 -18.26
N SER A 3 3.04 0.70 -18.33
CA SER A 3 2.89 -0.35 -19.36
C SER A 3 2.42 0.16 -20.73
N GLY A 4 2.07 1.45 -20.85
CA GLY A 4 1.57 2.03 -22.11
C GLY A 4 0.21 1.50 -22.57
N GLY A 5 -0.50 0.76 -21.77
CA GLY A 5 -1.84 0.22 -22.09
C GLY A 5 -2.89 1.33 -22.16
N SER A 6 -3.81 1.22 -23.13
CA SER A 6 -4.91 2.15 -23.32
C SER A 6 -6.14 1.83 -22.45
N THR A 7 -6.20 0.64 -21.85
CA THR A 7 -7.32 0.17 -21.03
C THR A 7 -6.97 0.21 -19.55
N LEU A 8 -7.93 0.63 -18.74
CA LEU A 8 -7.82 0.54 -17.28
C LEU A 8 -7.98 -0.93 -16.84
N PRO A 9 -7.30 -1.34 -15.73
CA PRO A 9 -7.58 -2.63 -15.13
C PRO A 9 -9.05 -2.79 -14.75
N GLN A 10 -9.51 -4.04 -14.69
CA GLN A 10 -10.85 -4.34 -14.18
C GLN A 10 -10.90 -4.24 -12.65
N ASN A 11 -12.07 -3.95 -12.10
CA ASN A 11 -12.31 -3.82 -10.67
C ASN A 11 -11.44 -2.74 -10.00
N ILE A 12 -11.34 -1.57 -10.65
CA ILE A 12 -10.65 -0.41 -10.09
C ILE A 12 -11.44 0.10 -8.88
N SER A 13 -10.72 0.44 -7.80
CA SER A 13 -11.29 1.09 -6.63
C SER A 13 -11.77 2.51 -6.95
N ASP A 14 -12.82 2.95 -6.29
CA ASP A 14 -13.36 4.31 -6.29
C ASP A 14 -12.79 5.19 -5.17
N CYS A 15 -11.67 4.79 -4.56
CA CYS A 15 -11.00 5.58 -3.54
C CYS A 15 -10.21 6.77 -4.14
N ASP A 16 -9.99 7.79 -3.32
CA ASP A 16 -9.27 9.01 -3.70
C ASP A 16 -7.91 8.71 -4.37
N ASP A 17 -7.13 7.74 -3.84
CA ASP A 17 -5.81 7.39 -4.40
C ASP A 17 -5.90 6.91 -5.85
N THR A 18 -6.95 6.20 -6.21
CA THR A 18 -7.19 5.74 -7.58
C THR A 18 -7.80 6.84 -8.45
N GLU A 19 -8.82 7.54 -7.95
CA GLU A 19 -9.53 8.57 -8.71
C GLU A 19 -8.61 9.67 -9.21
N VAL A 20 -7.74 10.20 -8.33
CA VAL A 20 -6.83 11.31 -8.70
C VAL A 20 -5.82 10.89 -9.77
N ILE A 21 -5.33 9.63 -9.75
CA ILE A 21 -4.43 9.10 -10.77
C ILE A 21 -5.17 8.93 -12.11
N VAL A 22 -6.37 8.34 -12.08
CA VAL A 22 -7.18 8.13 -13.28
C VAL A 22 -7.57 9.46 -13.92
N GLU A 23 -7.90 10.46 -13.11
CA GLU A 23 -8.24 11.79 -13.60
C GLU A 23 -7.02 12.48 -14.24
N ALA A 24 -5.85 12.42 -13.61
CA ALA A 24 -4.62 12.96 -14.20
C ALA A 24 -4.29 12.28 -15.55
N MET A 25 -4.52 10.97 -15.66
CA MET A 25 -4.35 10.23 -16.93
C MET A 25 -5.34 10.68 -18.00
N ARG A 26 -6.62 10.84 -17.64
CA ARG A 26 -7.66 11.31 -18.59
C ARG A 26 -7.36 12.70 -19.14
N GLN A 27 -6.76 13.55 -18.34
CA GLN A 27 -6.32 14.90 -18.71
C GLN A 27 -4.94 14.93 -19.39
N ASN A 28 -4.38 13.77 -19.73
CA ASN A 28 -3.06 13.63 -20.34
C ASN A 28 -1.94 14.30 -19.51
N MET A 29 -1.94 14.06 -18.20
CA MET A 29 -0.98 14.64 -17.24
C MET A 29 -0.93 16.16 -17.32
N PRO A 30 -1.90 16.88 -16.74
CA PRO A 30 -1.94 18.34 -16.80
C PRO A 30 -0.73 18.97 -16.10
N PRO A 31 -0.41 20.25 -16.39
CA PRO A 31 0.71 20.96 -15.75
C PRO A 31 0.59 21.04 -14.22
N GLU A 32 -0.62 21.07 -13.69
CA GLU A 32 -0.86 20.98 -12.25
C GLU A 32 -1.74 19.78 -11.93
N ILE A 33 -1.28 18.94 -11.01
CA ILE A 33 -1.96 17.73 -10.57
C ILE A 33 -2.21 17.81 -9.07
N ASN A 34 -3.48 17.91 -8.69
CA ASN A 34 -3.89 17.93 -7.29
C ASN A 34 -4.35 16.53 -6.86
N ILE A 35 -3.54 15.87 -6.05
CA ILE A 35 -3.82 14.50 -5.56
C ILE A 35 -4.65 14.50 -4.28
N LYS A 36 -5.27 15.61 -3.90
CA LYS A 36 -6.07 15.73 -2.67
C LYS A 36 -5.27 15.30 -1.42
N ALA A 37 -5.82 14.36 -0.63
CA ALA A 37 -5.16 13.77 0.54
C ALA A 37 -4.53 12.39 0.25
N ALA A 38 -4.49 11.97 -1.01
CA ALA A 38 -4.09 10.65 -1.47
C ALA A 38 -2.59 10.41 -1.33
N GLY A 39 -2.21 9.74 -0.26
CA GLY A 39 -0.80 9.53 0.09
C GLY A 39 -0.05 8.65 -0.87
N THR A 40 -0.65 7.56 -1.34
CA THR A 40 -0.06 6.65 -2.32
C THR A 40 0.11 7.35 -3.65
N ALA A 41 -0.93 8.09 -4.09
CA ALA A 41 -0.87 8.87 -5.33
C ALA A 41 0.28 9.89 -5.31
N MET A 42 0.50 10.62 -4.20
CA MET A 42 1.62 11.55 -4.06
C MET A 42 2.96 10.85 -4.33
N ARG A 43 3.22 9.68 -3.74
CA ARG A 43 4.50 8.98 -3.88
C ARG A 43 4.69 8.39 -5.27
N PHE A 44 3.67 7.72 -5.78
CA PHE A 44 3.74 7.06 -7.08
C PHE A 44 3.79 8.07 -8.22
N MET A 45 3.03 9.15 -8.14
CA MET A 45 3.06 10.21 -9.16
C MET A 45 4.38 10.99 -9.13
N THR A 46 4.99 11.22 -7.94
CA THR A 46 6.32 11.84 -7.88
C THR A 46 7.34 11.03 -8.68
N ALA A 47 7.37 9.70 -8.51
CA ALA A 47 8.27 8.83 -9.26
C ALA A 47 7.91 8.77 -10.75
N TYR A 48 6.63 8.61 -11.08
CA TYR A 48 6.15 8.52 -12.46
C TYR A 48 6.44 9.79 -13.27
N LEU A 49 6.12 10.96 -12.72
CA LEU A 49 6.33 12.24 -13.39
C LEU A 49 7.82 12.56 -13.61
N SER A 50 8.71 11.99 -12.80
CA SER A 50 10.16 12.14 -13.03
C SER A 50 10.65 11.52 -14.34
N LEU A 51 9.87 10.60 -14.93
CA LEU A 51 10.10 9.95 -16.22
C LEU A 51 9.18 10.44 -17.35
N THR A 52 8.17 11.25 -17.02
CA THR A 52 7.15 11.70 -17.98
C THR A 52 7.53 13.05 -18.53
N ASP A 53 7.67 13.15 -19.85
CA ASP A 53 8.04 14.41 -20.51
C ASP A 53 7.12 15.55 -20.08
N GLY A 54 7.72 16.71 -19.82
CA GLY A 54 7.01 17.92 -19.41
C GLY A 54 7.41 18.42 -18.03
N ILE A 55 6.79 19.52 -17.64
CA ILE A 55 6.95 20.13 -16.31
C ILE A 55 5.59 20.08 -15.61
N HIS A 56 5.57 19.45 -14.45
CA HIS A 56 4.36 19.25 -13.67
C HIS A 56 4.52 19.79 -12.24
N VAL A 57 3.48 20.42 -11.72
CA VAL A 57 3.38 20.76 -10.29
C VAL A 57 2.46 19.74 -9.62
N LEU A 58 3.02 18.93 -8.74
CA LEU A 58 2.28 17.95 -7.96
C LEU A 58 1.95 18.52 -6.58
N THR A 59 0.67 18.71 -6.30
CA THR A 59 0.16 19.34 -5.07
C THR A 59 -0.94 18.50 -4.42
N GLY A 60 -1.47 18.97 -3.30
CA GLY A 60 -2.58 18.31 -2.58
C GLY A 60 -3.23 19.26 -1.57
N THR A 61 -4.07 18.71 -0.70
CA THR A 61 -4.68 19.45 0.41
C THR A 61 -3.62 20.03 1.35
N GLU A 62 -4.02 21.02 2.19
CA GLU A 62 -3.12 21.57 3.21
C GLU A 62 -2.51 20.48 4.10
N ARG A 63 -3.28 19.44 4.46
CA ARG A 63 -2.74 18.30 5.20
C ARG A 63 -1.66 17.54 4.42
N MET A 64 -1.81 17.37 3.10
CA MET A 64 -0.81 16.72 2.25
C MET A 64 0.47 17.53 2.17
N LYS A 65 0.39 18.85 2.12
CA LYS A 65 1.56 19.76 2.09
C LYS A 65 2.43 19.65 3.35
N HIS A 66 1.92 19.08 4.45
CA HIS A 66 2.67 18.82 5.68
C HIS A 66 3.08 17.33 5.84
N ARG A 67 2.91 16.51 4.80
CA ARG A 67 3.36 15.11 4.82
C ARG A 67 4.75 14.99 4.16
N PRO A 68 5.76 14.48 4.88
CA PRO A 68 7.13 14.43 4.37
C PRO A 68 7.23 13.59 3.09
N ILE A 69 8.03 14.06 2.13
CA ILE A 69 8.35 13.39 0.86
C ILE A 69 9.85 13.44 0.56
N GLY A 70 10.63 14.13 1.37
CA GLY A 70 12.04 14.40 1.13
C GLY A 70 12.86 13.15 0.81
N THR A 71 12.67 12.08 1.58
CA THR A 71 13.40 10.81 1.35
C THR A 71 13.21 10.27 -0.07
N LEU A 72 12.00 10.35 -0.64
CA LEU A 72 11.74 9.92 -2.01
C LEU A 72 12.38 10.87 -3.03
N VAL A 73 12.25 12.18 -2.80
CA VAL A 73 12.84 13.21 -3.67
C VAL A 73 14.36 13.08 -3.72
N ASP A 74 15.01 12.88 -2.57
CA ASP A 74 16.46 12.71 -2.49
C ASP A 74 16.91 11.42 -3.21
N ALA A 75 16.16 10.33 -3.06
CA ALA A 75 16.42 9.09 -3.77
C ALA A 75 16.30 9.26 -5.31
N LEU A 76 15.24 9.92 -5.78
CA LEU A 76 15.02 10.22 -7.20
C LEU A 76 16.12 11.14 -7.77
N ARG A 77 16.50 12.17 -7.03
CA ARG A 77 17.58 13.09 -7.41
C ARG A 77 18.93 12.38 -7.57
N LYS A 78 19.25 11.42 -6.69
CA LYS A 78 20.46 10.59 -6.83
C LYS A 78 20.49 9.81 -8.14
N LEU A 79 19.33 9.43 -8.67
CA LEU A 79 19.20 8.75 -9.97
C LEU A 79 19.02 9.71 -11.14
N GLY A 80 19.15 11.02 -10.90
CA GLY A 80 19.16 12.05 -11.92
C GLY A 80 17.85 12.79 -12.12
N ALA A 81 16.82 12.59 -11.31
CA ALA A 81 15.56 13.32 -11.41
C ALA A 81 15.70 14.81 -11.13
N ASP A 82 14.91 15.62 -11.82
CA ASP A 82 14.85 17.07 -11.66
C ASP A 82 13.55 17.43 -10.94
N ILE A 83 13.66 17.65 -9.64
CA ILE A 83 12.53 17.92 -8.73
C ILE A 83 12.90 19.12 -7.86
N GLU A 84 12.01 20.11 -7.80
CA GLU A 84 12.12 21.28 -6.94
C GLU A 84 10.97 21.31 -5.92
N TYR A 85 11.23 21.81 -4.71
CA TYR A 85 10.18 22.14 -3.76
C TYR A 85 9.62 23.53 -4.07
N VAL A 86 8.32 23.64 -4.26
CA VAL A 86 7.66 24.92 -4.53
C VAL A 86 7.46 25.75 -3.23
N GLY A 87 7.37 25.03 -2.10
CA GLY A 87 7.20 25.62 -0.78
C GLY A 87 8.30 25.17 0.18
N GLU A 88 7.91 24.55 1.29
CA GLU A 88 8.81 24.10 2.32
C GLU A 88 9.68 22.92 1.86
N GLN A 89 10.97 22.95 2.18
CA GLN A 89 11.93 21.89 1.88
C GLN A 89 11.50 20.57 2.53
N GLY A 90 11.45 19.50 1.75
CA GLY A 90 11.06 18.15 2.20
C GLY A 90 9.56 17.87 2.10
N PHE A 91 8.74 18.86 1.68
CA PHE A 91 7.29 18.76 1.61
C PHE A 91 6.72 19.18 0.25
N PRO A 92 5.53 18.65 -0.15
CA PRO A 92 4.81 19.16 -1.32
C PRO A 92 4.40 20.63 -1.13
N PRO A 93 4.15 21.40 -2.21
CA PRO A 93 4.10 21.00 -3.61
C PRO A 93 5.48 20.79 -4.21
N LEU A 94 5.53 19.91 -5.22
CA LEU A 94 6.75 19.61 -5.98
C LEU A 94 6.60 20.09 -7.43
N ARG A 95 7.62 20.75 -7.96
CA ARG A 95 7.80 20.97 -9.41
C ARG A 95 8.71 19.86 -9.94
N ILE A 96 8.24 19.10 -10.89
CA ILE A 96 8.93 17.94 -11.44
C ILE A 96 9.12 18.15 -12.94
N THR A 97 10.38 18.13 -13.40
CA THR A 97 10.72 18.13 -14.81
C THR A 97 11.06 16.70 -15.23
N GLY A 98 10.20 16.11 -16.04
CA GLY A 98 10.36 14.73 -16.50
C GLY A 98 11.52 14.59 -17.49
N LYS A 99 12.30 13.52 -17.35
CA LYS A 99 13.41 13.17 -18.25
C LYS A 99 13.82 11.71 -18.08
N ALA A 100 14.62 11.19 -19.03
CA ALA A 100 15.23 9.88 -18.88
C ALA A 100 16.12 9.82 -17.62
N LEU A 101 15.95 8.77 -16.82
CA LEU A 101 16.74 8.52 -15.62
C LEU A 101 17.76 7.42 -15.88
N GLN A 102 18.98 7.60 -15.35
CA GLN A 102 20.07 6.65 -15.54
C GLN A 102 19.82 5.33 -14.80
N GLY A 103 19.23 5.40 -13.61
CA GLY A 103 19.16 4.24 -12.73
C GLY A 103 20.51 3.86 -12.12
N GLY A 104 20.63 2.59 -11.67
CA GLY A 104 21.84 2.05 -11.06
C GLY A 104 21.65 1.74 -9.57
N ASP A 105 22.73 1.85 -8.80
CA ASP A 105 22.73 1.50 -7.38
C ASP A 105 22.15 2.63 -6.52
N LEU A 106 21.27 2.26 -5.60
CA LEU A 106 20.65 3.17 -4.66
C LEU A 106 20.54 2.51 -3.27
N GLU A 107 20.88 3.26 -2.24
CA GLU A 107 20.68 2.86 -0.86
C GLU A 107 19.51 3.63 -0.25
N MET A 108 18.62 2.94 0.46
CA MET A 108 17.50 3.51 1.22
C MET A 108 17.33 2.77 2.54
N ALA A 109 16.85 3.46 3.58
CA ALA A 109 16.53 2.81 4.84
C ALA A 109 15.30 1.90 4.68
N GLY A 110 15.37 0.64 5.15
CA GLY A 110 14.25 -0.31 5.11
C GLY A 110 13.10 0.05 6.07
N SER A 111 13.38 0.91 7.05
CA SER A 111 12.41 1.36 8.06
C SER A 111 11.52 2.53 7.60
N ILE A 112 11.72 3.06 6.39
CA ILE A 112 10.84 4.06 5.80
C ILE A 112 9.54 3.45 5.30
N SER A 113 8.61 4.30 4.91
CA SER A 113 7.36 3.83 4.29
C SER A 113 7.65 2.97 3.05
N SER A 114 7.06 1.77 2.99
CA SER A 114 7.14 0.88 1.81
C SER A 114 6.64 1.54 0.53
N GLN A 115 5.82 2.60 0.63
CA GLN A 115 5.38 3.38 -0.53
C GLN A 115 6.55 4.06 -1.27
N TYR A 116 7.60 4.51 -0.55
CA TYR A 116 8.79 5.08 -1.19
C TYR A 116 9.58 4.01 -1.93
N ILE A 117 9.77 2.86 -1.30
CA ILE A 117 10.45 1.70 -1.89
C ILE A 117 9.68 1.24 -3.14
N SER A 118 8.36 1.05 -3.04
CA SER A 118 7.51 0.65 -4.16
C SER A 118 7.53 1.66 -5.30
N ALA A 119 7.52 2.97 -5.01
CA ALA A 119 7.60 4.01 -6.02
C ALA A 119 8.90 3.91 -6.84
N MET A 120 10.04 3.68 -6.17
CA MET A 120 11.35 3.50 -6.83
C MET A 120 11.40 2.22 -7.66
N LEU A 121 10.91 1.09 -7.10
CA LEU A 121 10.89 -0.19 -7.80
C LEU A 121 10.08 -0.13 -9.09
N MET A 122 8.86 0.46 -9.03
CA MET A 122 7.96 0.51 -10.19
C MET A 122 8.53 1.27 -11.37
N ILE A 123 9.34 2.30 -11.17
CA ILE A 123 9.97 3.05 -12.25
C ILE A 123 11.29 2.44 -12.73
N GLY A 124 11.88 1.52 -11.94
CA GLY A 124 13.15 0.85 -12.25
C GLY A 124 13.23 0.24 -13.65
N PRO A 125 12.20 -0.49 -14.14
CA PRO A 125 12.22 -1.07 -15.49
C PRO A 125 12.33 -0.05 -16.63
N MET A 126 12.00 1.22 -16.36
CA MET A 126 12.01 2.33 -17.33
C MET A 126 13.31 3.13 -17.29
N MET A 127 14.23 2.83 -16.35
CA MET A 127 15.54 3.48 -16.26
C MET A 127 16.55 2.79 -17.16
N GLU A 128 17.56 3.51 -17.65
CA GLU A 128 18.54 3.00 -18.61
C GLU A 128 19.33 1.78 -18.08
N LYS A 129 19.70 1.80 -16.80
CA LYS A 129 20.48 0.73 -16.14
C LYS A 129 19.62 -0.13 -15.19
N GLY A 130 18.28 0.08 -15.18
CA GLY A 130 17.45 -0.52 -14.15
C GLY A 130 17.73 0.06 -12.76
N LEU A 131 17.52 -0.74 -11.71
CA LEU A 131 17.72 -0.31 -10.32
C LEU A 131 18.25 -1.47 -9.49
N THR A 132 19.35 -1.24 -8.77
CA THR A 132 19.78 -2.09 -7.65
C THR A 132 19.51 -1.34 -6.36
N LEU A 133 18.53 -1.79 -5.59
CA LEU A 133 18.10 -1.14 -4.36
C LEU A 133 18.61 -1.89 -3.13
N HIS A 134 19.48 -1.24 -2.36
CA HIS A 134 20.00 -1.73 -1.08
C HIS A 134 19.18 -1.13 0.07
N LEU A 135 18.55 -1.98 0.87
CA LEU A 135 17.75 -1.56 2.03
C LEU A 135 18.57 -1.73 3.30
N THR A 136 18.78 -0.64 4.03
CA THR A 136 19.57 -0.66 5.28
C THR A 136 18.68 -0.73 6.52
N GLY A 137 19.15 -1.42 7.56
CA GLY A 137 18.43 -1.61 8.81
C GLY A 137 17.24 -2.57 8.68
N ASP A 138 16.27 -2.42 9.57
CA ASP A 138 15.07 -3.27 9.59
C ASP A 138 14.13 -2.93 8.42
N ILE A 139 13.71 -3.95 7.69
CA ILE A 139 12.73 -3.80 6.61
C ILE A 139 11.34 -4.03 7.18
N ILE A 140 10.57 -2.93 7.28
CA ILE A 140 9.19 -2.96 7.75
C ILE A 140 8.21 -3.04 6.58
N SER A 141 7.02 -3.61 6.83
CA SER A 141 5.97 -3.71 5.80
C SER A 141 6.44 -4.44 4.53
N ARG A 142 7.32 -5.43 4.67
CA ARG A 142 7.88 -6.21 3.56
C ARG A 142 6.83 -6.80 2.61
N PRO A 143 5.67 -7.31 3.07
CA PRO A 143 4.65 -7.85 2.17
C PRO A 143 4.14 -6.84 1.11
N TYR A 144 4.18 -5.52 1.39
CA TYR A 144 3.80 -4.51 0.39
C TYR A 144 4.88 -4.33 -0.70
N ILE A 145 6.17 -4.54 -0.34
CA ILE A 145 7.26 -4.58 -1.31
C ILE A 145 7.11 -5.82 -2.18
N ASP A 146 6.85 -6.98 -1.56
CA ASP A 146 6.64 -8.26 -2.26
C ASP A 146 5.43 -8.20 -3.20
N LEU A 147 4.32 -7.57 -2.77
CA LEU A 147 3.16 -7.31 -3.62
C LEU A 147 3.53 -6.44 -4.83
N THR A 148 4.37 -5.42 -4.63
CA THR A 148 4.86 -4.57 -5.73
C THR A 148 5.67 -5.39 -6.73
N LEU A 149 6.64 -6.18 -6.25
CA LEU A 149 7.47 -7.04 -7.12
C LEU A 149 6.63 -8.06 -7.88
N TRP A 150 5.66 -8.67 -7.21
CA TRP A 150 4.74 -9.59 -7.84
C TRP A 150 3.91 -8.91 -8.95
N THR A 151 3.33 -7.74 -8.64
CA THR A 151 2.54 -6.96 -9.62
C THR A 151 3.40 -6.54 -10.82
N MET A 152 4.63 -6.07 -10.58
CA MET A 152 5.58 -5.75 -11.64
C MET A 152 5.84 -6.96 -12.54
N GLY A 153 6.01 -8.15 -11.97
CA GLY A 153 6.17 -9.41 -12.70
C GLY A 153 4.96 -9.77 -13.56
N GLU A 154 3.73 -9.53 -13.08
CA GLU A 154 2.50 -9.71 -13.86
C GLU A 154 2.48 -8.86 -15.13
N PHE A 155 3.11 -7.70 -15.11
CA PHE A 155 3.28 -6.81 -16.28
C PHE A 155 4.61 -7.01 -17.01
N GLY A 156 5.30 -8.14 -16.79
CA GLY A 156 6.48 -8.56 -17.56
C GLY A 156 7.81 -7.95 -17.12
N ALA A 157 7.86 -7.16 -16.06
CA ALA A 157 9.11 -6.68 -15.51
C ALA A 157 9.88 -7.81 -14.80
N SER A 158 11.20 -7.69 -14.78
CA SER A 158 12.10 -8.57 -14.04
C SER A 158 12.59 -7.84 -12.81
N ALA A 159 12.03 -8.19 -11.65
CA ALA A 159 12.38 -7.59 -10.37
C ALA A 159 12.38 -8.65 -9.26
N LYS A 160 13.46 -8.77 -8.49
CA LYS A 160 13.59 -9.80 -7.46
C LYS A 160 14.54 -9.43 -6.33
N TRP A 161 14.32 -10.00 -5.18
CA TRP A 161 15.31 -10.06 -4.11
C TRP A 161 16.49 -10.93 -4.55
N ILE A 162 17.71 -10.41 -4.38
CA ILE A 162 18.96 -11.18 -4.59
C ILE A 162 19.64 -11.50 -3.26
N SER A 163 19.26 -10.78 -2.19
CA SER A 163 19.64 -11.05 -0.80
C SER A 163 18.48 -10.67 0.13
N ALA A 164 18.69 -10.76 1.45
CA ALA A 164 17.67 -10.38 2.43
C ALA A 164 17.29 -8.88 2.38
N ASP A 165 18.18 -8.05 1.86
CA ASP A 165 18.15 -6.58 1.90
C ASP A 165 18.36 -5.91 0.53
N THR A 166 18.57 -6.67 -0.54
CA THR A 166 18.88 -6.13 -1.86
C THR A 166 17.90 -6.61 -2.92
N ILE A 167 17.32 -5.68 -3.67
CA ILE A 167 16.40 -5.93 -4.78
C ILE A 167 17.07 -5.46 -6.07
N VAL A 168 17.02 -6.27 -7.12
CA VAL A 168 17.44 -5.91 -8.47
C VAL A 168 16.24 -5.83 -9.39
N VAL A 169 16.14 -4.75 -10.14
CA VAL A 169 15.16 -4.51 -11.20
C VAL A 169 15.91 -4.33 -12.51
N GLU A 170 15.65 -5.22 -13.47
CA GLU A 170 16.26 -5.15 -14.79
C GLU A 170 15.63 -4.03 -15.63
N PRO A 171 16.40 -3.39 -16.56
CA PRO A 171 15.90 -2.35 -17.47
C PRO A 171 15.06 -3.00 -18.59
N LYS A 172 13.89 -3.51 -18.22
CA LYS A 172 12.98 -4.20 -19.13
C LYS A 172 11.60 -3.57 -19.02
N PRO A 173 11.18 -2.77 -20.04
CA PRO A 173 9.88 -2.11 -20.05
C PRO A 173 8.71 -3.06 -19.79
N TYR A 174 7.67 -2.55 -19.19
CA TYR A 174 6.43 -3.27 -18.94
C TYR A 174 5.71 -3.66 -20.23
N THR A 175 4.92 -4.71 -20.15
CA THR A 175 4.01 -5.15 -21.23
C THR A 175 2.58 -4.93 -20.77
N ALA A 176 1.78 -4.25 -21.60
CA ALA A 176 0.35 -4.06 -21.33
C ALA A 176 -0.39 -5.41 -21.35
N ARG A 177 -1.31 -5.58 -20.42
CA ARG A 177 -2.17 -6.77 -20.31
C ARG A 177 -3.49 -6.43 -19.63
N ASP A 178 -4.48 -7.26 -19.85
CA ASP A 178 -5.69 -7.26 -19.03
C ASP A 178 -5.35 -7.72 -17.61
N TYR A 179 -5.87 -6.97 -16.64
CA TYR A 179 -5.61 -7.24 -15.24
C TYR A 179 -6.87 -6.99 -14.41
N PHE A 180 -7.17 -7.92 -13.52
CA PHE A 180 -8.24 -7.79 -12.54
C PHE A 180 -7.62 -7.48 -11.17
N ILE A 181 -8.02 -6.36 -10.57
CA ILE A 181 -7.53 -5.95 -9.24
C ILE A 181 -8.30 -6.73 -8.18
N GLU A 182 -7.58 -7.46 -7.34
CA GLU A 182 -8.15 -8.10 -6.16
C GLU A 182 -8.70 -7.05 -5.19
N ASN A 183 -9.84 -7.31 -4.55
CA ASN A 183 -10.40 -6.44 -3.54
C ASN A 183 -9.49 -6.35 -2.30
N ASP A 184 -9.61 -5.25 -1.56
CA ASP A 184 -8.73 -4.89 -0.46
C ASP A 184 -9.00 -5.72 0.80
N TRP A 185 -7.99 -6.47 1.26
CA TRP A 185 -8.04 -7.23 2.50
C TRP A 185 -8.03 -6.34 3.75
N SER A 186 -7.48 -5.13 3.68
CA SER A 186 -7.57 -4.17 4.79
C SER A 186 -9.01 -3.71 4.98
N ALA A 187 -9.69 -3.36 3.88
CA ALA A 187 -11.13 -3.02 3.90
C ALA A 187 -11.98 -4.22 4.33
N ALA A 188 -11.63 -5.44 3.89
CA ALA A 188 -12.32 -6.65 4.32
C ALA A 188 -12.28 -6.83 5.84
N SER A 189 -11.21 -6.41 6.52
CA SER A 189 -11.04 -6.58 7.98
C SER A 189 -12.19 -5.98 8.79
N TYR A 190 -12.80 -4.89 8.33
CA TYR A 190 -13.96 -4.28 9.01
C TYR A 190 -15.22 -5.15 8.94
N TRP A 191 -15.37 -5.92 7.85
CA TRP A 191 -16.47 -6.89 7.75
C TRP A 191 -16.25 -8.11 8.64
N TYR A 192 -15.00 -8.52 8.83
CA TYR A 192 -14.64 -9.52 9.83
C TYR A 192 -14.96 -9.02 11.24
N GLU A 193 -14.59 -7.77 11.55
CA GLU A 193 -14.90 -7.11 12.82
C GLU A 193 -16.42 -7.09 13.07
N THR A 194 -17.20 -6.60 12.10
CA THR A 194 -18.66 -6.54 12.18
C THR A 194 -19.25 -7.91 12.52
N LEU A 195 -18.77 -8.96 11.86
CA LEU A 195 -19.25 -10.32 12.13
C LEU A 195 -18.77 -10.85 13.49
N ALA A 196 -17.53 -10.55 13.89
CA ALA A 196 -16.98 -10.95 15.18
C ALA A 196 -17.75 -10.34 16.36
N LEU A 197 -18.37 -9.17 16.15
CA LEU A 197 -19.14 -8.42 17.15
C LEU A 197 -20.66 -8.69 17.06
N SER A 198 -21.12 -9.48 16.09
CA SER A 198 -22.53 -9.83 15.96
C SER A 198 -22.95 -10.83 17.07
N ASP A 199 -24.10 -10.57 17.67
CA ASP A 199 -24.74 -11.48 18.65
C ASP A 199 -25.54 -12.61 17.95
N ASP A 200 -25.77 -12.51 16.64
CA ASP A 200 -26.48 -13.54 15.87
C ASP A 200 -25.50 -14.64 15.43
N PRO A 201 -25.60 -15.87 15.97
CA PRO A 201 -24.71 -16.98 15.63
C PRO A 201 -24.88 -17.46 14.16
N GLU A 202 -26.01 -17.15 13.55
CA GLU A 202 -26.31 -17.51 12.15
C GLU A 202 -25.92 -16.38 11.16
N ALA A 203 -25.38 -15.27 11.67
CA ALA A 203 -24.95 -14.17 10.82
C ALA A 203 -23.90 -14.62 9.81
N VAL A 204 -24.03 -14.15 8.58
CA VAL A 204 -23.16 -14.47 7.45
C VAL A 204 -22.81 -13.20 6.69
N VAL A 205 -21.53 -12.99 6.42
CA VAL A 205 -21.07 -11.94 5.50
C VAL A 205 -20.49 -12.59 4.25
N ARG A 206 -20.83 -12.07 3.07
CA ARG A 206 -20.26 -12.48 1.80
C ARG A 206 -19.48 -11.34 1.18
N LEU A 207 -18.19 -11.57 0.93
CA LEU A 207 -17.29 -10.62 0.28
C LEU A 207 -16.88 -11.18 -1.06
N THR A 208 -16.95 -10.36 -2.11
CA THR A 208 -16.54 -10.75 -3.46
C THR A 208 -15.13 -10.28 -3.77
N GLY A 209 -14.50 -10.85 -4.78
CA GLY A 209 -13.24 -10.34 -5.33
C GLY A 209 -12.00 -10.55 -4.48
N LEU A 210 -12.06 -11.38 -3.43
CA LEU A 210 -10.92 -11.76 -2.60
C LEU A 210 -10.32 -13.09 -3.09
N THR A 211 -9.03 -13.30 -2.83
CA THR A 211 -8.26 -14.41 -3.39
C THR A 211 -7.72 -15.32 -2.29
N ASP A 212 -7.89 -16.64 -2.42
CA ASP A 212 -7.14 -17.59 -1.60
C ASP A 212 -5.68 -17.65 -2.09
N GLY A 213 -4.72 -17.45 -1.17
CA GLY A 213 -3.31 -17.25 -1.52
C GLY A 213 -3.02 -15.84 -2.03
N SER A 214 -3.79 -14.85 -1.59
CA SER A 214 -3.57 -13.42 -1.87
C SER A 214 -2.13 -13.00 -1.62
N LYS A 215 -1.64 -12.09 -2.45
CA LYS A 215 -0.34 -11.44 -2.28
C LYS A 215 -0.40 -10.21 -1.38
N GLN A 216 -1.60 -9.76 -1.02
CA GLN A 216 -1.77 -8.69 -0.02
C GLN A 216 -1.39 -9.21 1.37
N GLY A 217 -0.47 -8.52 2.06
CA GLY A 217 -0.04 -8.87 3.42
C GLY A 217 -1.21 -8.90 4.41
N ASP A 218 -2.17 -8.02 4.21
CA ASP A 218 -3.35 -7.90 5.08
C ASP A 218 -4.35 -9.07 4.94
N SER A 219 -4.13 -10.00 4.01
CA SER A 219 -4.87 -11.28 3.96
C SER A 219 -4.68 -12.16 5.20
N VAL A 220 -3.69 -11.85 6.02
CA VAL A 220 -3.49 -12.44 7.37
C VAL A 220 -4.70 -12.21 8.28
N THR A 221 -5.53 -11.21 8.01
CA THR A 221 -6.82 -10.93 8.67
C THR A 221 -7.62 -12.19 8.92
N ARG A 222 -7.74 -13.09 7.95
CA ARG A 222 -8.51 -14.34 8.06
C ARG A 222 -8.01 -15.26 9.17
N TYR A 223 -6.70 -15.30 9.39
CA TYR A 223 -6.09 -16.15 10.40
C TYR A 223 -6.26 -15.57 11.81
N ILE A 224 -6.04 -14.26 11.96
CA ILE A 224 -6.15 -13.59 13.24
C ILE A 224 -7.62 -13.58 13.69
N PHE A 225 -8.56 -13.27 12.80
CA PHE A 225 -9.99 -13.33 13.14
C PHE A 225 -10.51 -14.74 13.41
N SER A 226 -9.82 -15.79 12.94
CA SER A 226 -10.18 -17.15 13.32
C SER A 226 -10.01 -17.42 14.83
N LEU A 227 -9.18 -16.64 15.50
CA LEU A 227 -8.96 -16.65 16.94
C LEU A 227 -10.00 -15.78 17.69
N LEU A 228 -10.65 -14.86 16.98
CA LEU A 228 -11.64 -13.90 17.54
C LEU A 228 -13.08 -14.21 17.14
N GLY A 229 -13.32 -15.38 16.57
CA GLY A 229 -14.69 -15.86 16.34
C GLY A 229 -15.14 -15.92 14.90
N VAL A 230 -14.30 -15.64 13.89
CA VAL A 230 -14.73 -15.62 12.48
C VAL A 230 -13.99 -16.65 11.64
N LYS A 231 -14.74 -17.51 10.98
CA LYS A 231 -14.25 -18.50 10.00
C LYS A 231 -14.39 -17.98 8.58
N THR A 232 -13.35 -18.14 7.79
CA THR A 232 -13.31 -17.82 6.36
C THR A 232 -13.56 -19.07 5.52
N VAL A 233 -14.48 -19.00 4.57
CA VAL A 233 -14.80 -20.08 3.64
C VAL A 233 -14.73 -19.55 2.22
N PHE A 234 -13.77 -20.04 1.44
CA PHE A 234 -13.65 -19.74 0.02
C PHE A 234 -14.61 -20.60 -0.79
N GLN A 235 -15.25 -20.01 -1.80
CA GLN A 235 -16.22 -20.69 -2.65
C GLN A 235 -15.60 -21.84 -3.45
N THR A 236 -14.37 -21.67 -3.89
CA THR A 236 -13.62 -22.69 -4.62
C THR A 236 -12.26 -22.94 -3.97
N LYS A 237 -11.65 -24.12 -4.26
CA LYS A 237 -10.28 -24.42 -3.84
C LYS A 237 -9.21 -23.86 -4.79
N ARG A 238 -9.59 -23.06 -5.78
CA ARG A 238 -8.64 -22.43 -6.69
C ARG A 238 -7.92 -21.28 -5.98
N GLN A 239 -6.61 -21.39 -5.88
CA GLN A 239 -5.76 -20.31 -5.40
C GLN A 239 -5.46 -19.30 -6.51
N GLY A 240 -5.18 -18.05 -6.13
CA GLY A 240 -4.78 -16.99 -7.07
C GLY A 240 -5.91 -16.48 -7.97
N VAL A 241 -7.17 -16.83 -7.70
CA VAL A 241 -8.33 -16.36 -8.47
C VAL A 241 -9.30 -15.62 -7.56
N PRO A 242 -9.69 -14.38 -7.89
CA PRO A 242 -10.69 -13.64 -7.15
C PRO A 242 -12.03 -14.39 -7.12
N GLN A 243 -12.61 -14.52 -5.95
CA GLN A 243 -13.84 -15.29 -5.75
C GLN A 243 -14.70 -14.71 -4.61
N THR A 244 -15.88 -15.30 -4.40
CA THR A 244 -16.69 -14.99 -3.24
C THR A 244 -16.18 -15.73 -2.02
N VAL A 245 -16.00 -14.97 -0.94
CA VAL A 245 -15.60 -15.48 0.37
C VAL A 245 -16.79 -15.33 1.32
N THR A 246 -17.10 -16.38 2.04
CA THR A 246 -18.15 -16.39 3.07
C THR A 246 -17.52 -16.39 4.45
N LEU A 247 -17.85 -15.40 5.25
CA LEU A 247 -17.49 -15.30 6.66
C LEU A 247 -18.62 -15.85 7.52
N LYS A 248 -18.28 -16.68 8.48
CA LYS A 248 -19.22 -17.27 9.44
C LYS A 248 -18.64 -17.23 10.84
N GLN A 249 -19.46 -17.19 11.86
CA GLN A 249 -19.01 -17.36 13.22
C GLN A 249 -18.45 -18.79 13.43
N ASN A 250 -17.44 -18.93 14.28
CA ASN A 250 -16.84 -20.22 14.63
C ASN A 250 -16.88 -20.53 16.14
N GLY A 251 -17.49 -19.65 16.93
CA GLY A 251 -17.64 -19.80 18.38
C GLY A 251 -16.34 -19.74 19.19
N ARG A 252 -15.20 -19.42 18.58
CA ARG A 252 -13.90 -19.34 19.25
C ARG A 252 -13.63 -17.91 19.70
N CYS A 253 -12.99 -17.76 20.88
CA CYS A 253 -12.43 -16.51 21.32
C CYS A 253 -11.23 -16.82 22.21
N VAL A 254 -10.06 -16.32 21.86
CA VAL A 254 -8.86 -16.52 22.67
C VAL A 254 -8.93 -15.67 23.94
N PRO A 255 -8.37 -16.14 25.08
CA PRO A 255 -8.37 -15.37 26.32
C PRO A 255 -7.45 -14.15 26.27
N LYS A 256 -6.51 -14.09 25.36
CA LYS A 256 -5.59 -12.98 25.09
C LYS A 256 -5.13 -13.03 23.67
N LEU A 257 -4.95 -11.87 23.01
CA LEU A 257 -4.38 -11.77 21.67
C LEU A 257 -3.03 -11.03 21.71
N GLU A 258 -1.98 -11.70 21.28
CA GLU A 258 -0.66 -11.09 21.06
C GLU A 258 -0.30 -11.17 19.58
N TYR A 259 0.11 -10.04 18.99
CA TYR A 259 0.47 -10.02 17.59
C TYR A 259 1.48 -8.91 17.25
N ASP A 260 2.39 -9.20 16.32
CA ASP A 260 3.32 -8.23 15.77
C ASP A 260 2.84 -7.78 14.39
N PHE A 261 2.38 -6.53 14.31
CA PHE A 261 1.86 -5.91 13.10
C PHE A 261 2.94 -5.27 12.21
N VAL A 262 4.23 -5.57 12.41
CA VAL A 262 5.32 -4.99 11.60
C VAL A 262 5.09 -5.17 10.09
N ASN A 263 4.48 -6.27 9.69
CA ASN A 263 4.17 -6.60 8.29
C ASN A 263 2.77 -6.17 7.81
N SER A 264 1.87 -5.81 8.73
CA SER A 264 0.48 -5.44 8.43
C SER A 264 -0.06 -4.36 9.38
N PRO A 265 0.67 -3.22 9.54
CA PRO A 265 0.34 -2.23 10.57
C PRO A 265 -1.04 -1.61 10.38
N ALA A 266 -1.57 -1.55 9.16
CA ALA A 266 -2.89 -1.00 8.89
C ALA A 266 -4.03 -1.79 9.55
N LEU A 267 -3.84 -3.07 9.83
CA LEU A 267 -4.84 -3.93 10.49
C LEU A 267 -4.98 -3.65 11.99
N ALA A 268 -3.96 -3.11 12.64
CA ALA A 268 -3.94 -2.97 14.10
C ALA A 268 -5.16 -2.22 14.64
N GLN A 269 -5.66 -1.21 13.92
CA GLN A 269 -6.83 -0.43 14.34
C GLN A 269 -8.09 -1.29 14.44
N THR A 270 -8.35 -2.15 13.46
CA THR A 270 -9.49 -3.08 13.47
C THR A 270 -9.38 -4.03 14.65
N PHE A 271 -8.19 -4.62 14.88
CA PHE A 271 -8.00 -5.56 15.98
C PHE A 271 -8.05 -4.91 17.37
N VAL A 272 -7.60 -3.65 17.52
CA VAL A 272 -7.74 -2.90 18.76
C VAL A 272 -9.23 -2.75 19.11
N VAL A 273 -10.04 -2.29 18.18
CA VAL A 273 -11.48 -2.09 18.39
C VAL A 273 -12.19 -3.42 18.66
N THR A 274 -11.89 -4.45 17.86
CA THR A 274 -12.47 -5.80 18.07
C THR A 274 -12.15 -6.35 19.46
N CYS A 275 -10.88 -6.25 19.88
CA CYS A 275 -10.46 -6.76 21.20
C CYS A 275 -11.10 -5.99 22.34
N LEU A 276 -11.21 -4.66 22.25
CA LEU A 276 -11.89 -3.83 23.24
C LEU A 276 -13.37 -4.22 23.35
N ALA A 277 -14.09 -4.30 22.25
CA ALA A 277 -15.51 -4.64 22.23
C ALA A 277 -15.80 -6.07 22.71
N LYS A 278 -14.88 -7.01 22.50
CA LYS A 278 -14.99 -8.40 22.98
C LYS A 278 -14.41 -8.62 24.37
N ASN A 279 -13.89 -7.58 25.04
CA ASN A 279 -13.18 -7.70 26.32
C ASN A 279 -12.01 -8.71 26.28
N VAL A 280 -11.29 -8.78 25.17
CA VAL A 280 -10.10 -9.63 24.99
C VAL A 280 -8.86 -8.81 25.30
N PRO A 281 -8.09 -9.11 26.36
CA PRO A 281 -6.78 -8.48 26.59
C PRO A 281 -5.87 -8.68 25.40
N PHE A 282 -5.11 -7.64 25.04
CA PHE A 282 -4.22 -7.73 23.90
C PHE A 282 -2.86 -7.04 24.12
N HIS A 283 -1.86 -7.47 23.37
CA HIS A 283 -0.55 -6.83 23.29
C HIS A 283 -0.07 -6.80 21.83
N PHE A 284 -0.02 -5.61 21.25
CA PHE A 284 0.34 -5.41 19.83
C PHE A 284 1.68 -4.68 19.70
N LYS A 285 2.52 -5.16 18.77
CA LYS A 285 3.83 -4.60 18.41
C LYS A 285 3.84 -4.19 16.94
N GLY A 286 4.96 -3.62 16.46
CA GLY A 286 5.17 -3.29 15.04
C GLY A 286 4.36 -2.10 14.55
N LEU A 287 3.98 -1.15 15.43
CA LEU A 287 3.03 -0.06 15.13
C LEU A 287 3.70 1.28 14.80
N LEU A 288 5.02 1.34 14.68
CA LEU A 288 5.75 2.61 14.55
C LEU A 288 5.27 3.47 13.39
N THR A 289 4.97 2.85 12.25
CA THR A 289 4.52 3.56 11.04
C THR A 289 3.15 4.24 11.18
N LEU A 290 2.35 3.86 12.16
CA LEU A 290 1.02 4.45 12.40
C LEU A 290 1.09 5.88 12.95
N LYS A 291 2.25 6.30 13.50
CA LYS A 291 2.46 7.65 14.02
C LYS A 291 2.56 8.73 12.94
N VAL A 292 3.00 8.36 11.74
CA VAL A 292 3.32 9.28 10.64
C VAL A 292 2.36 9.16 9.45
N LYS A 293 1.15 8.67 9.68
CA LYS A 293 0.08 8.59 8.68
C LYS A 293 -0.69 9.93 8.55
N GLU A 294 -1.92 9.88 8.10
CA GLU A 294 -2.82 11.06 7.99
C GLU A 294 -3.02 11.76 9.36
N THR A 295 -2.94 10.97 10.43
CA THR A 295 -2.91 11.37 11.83
C THR A 295 -1.95 10.45 12.58
N ASP A 296 -1.59 10.77 13.84
CA ASP A 296 -1.05 9.77 14.76
C ASP A 296 -2.17 8.80 15.14
N ARG A 297 -2.24 7.66 14.42
CA ARG A 297 -3.31 6.67 14.62
C ARG A 297 -3.26 6.02 15.99
N ILE A 298 -2.08 5.93 16.62
CA ILE A 298 -1.93 5.35 17.96
C ILE A 298 -2.61 6.26 18.98
N GLU A 299 -2.31 7.56 18.94
CA GLU A 299 -2.95 8.51 19.86
C GLU A 299 -4.45 8.67 19.56
N ALA A 300 -4.86 8.60 18.29
CA ALA A 300 -6.27 8.58 17.93
C ALA A 300 -6.99 7.36 18.53
N LEU A 301 -6.44 6.15 18.39
CA LEU A 301 -7.00 4.94 18.96
C LEU A 301 -7.10 5.01 20.49
N LYS A 302 -6.04 5.48 21.17
CA LYS A 302 -6.06 5.68 22.63
C LYS A 302 -7.15 6.66 23.08
N ARG A 303 -7.30 7.78 22.35
CA ARG A 303 -8.31 8.79 22.65
C ARG A 303 -9.72 8.24 22.48
N GLU A 304 -9.99 7.53 21.38
CA GLU A 304 -11.32 6.96 21.14
C GLU A 304 -11.62 5.78 22.09
N ALA A 305 -10.64 4.92 22.36
CA ALA A 305 -10.78 3.82 23.32
C ALA A 305 -11.16 4.30 24.72
N ARG A 306 -10.56 5.42 25.20
CA ARG A 306 -10.91 6.01 26.51
C ARG A 306 -12.36 6.45 26.64
N LYS A 307 -13.08 6.67 25.54
CA LYS A 307 -14.51 7.01 25.57
C LYS A 307 -15.40 5.80 25.80
N LEU A 308 -14.86 4.61 25.63
CA LEU A 308 -15.56 3.36 25.81
C LEU A 308 -15.32 2.72 27.21
N GLY A 309 -14.44 3.30 28.01
CA GLY A 309 -14.10 2.87 29.38
C GLY A 309 -12.59 2.66 29.48
#